data_d8ef336d5455effb2ea545253826d89f
#
_entry.id   d8ef336d5455effb2ea545253826d89f
#
_cell.length_a   1.000
_cell.length_b   1.000
_cell.length_c   1.000
_cell.angle_alpha   90.00
_cell.angle_beta   90.00
_cell.angle_gamma   90.00
#
_symmetry.space_group_name_H-M   'P 1'
#
loop_
_entity.id
_entity.type
_entity.pdbx_description
1 polymer ?
#
loop_
_entity_poly.entity_id
_entity_poly.type
_entity_poly.pdbx_seq_one_letter_code
_entity_poly.pdbx_strand_id
1 'polypeptide(L)'
;MAGAARPQSSPAQPTQVMPDLLAGRKIFERHCGLCHGLDGRGGRGPNLNRSELERAPDDAALKTIIETGIPPEMPEAWFLSEKDVANVAAFVRSLGKVTIEPLPGDVARGERIFASSGCSGCHIVGGQGSGFGPELSDVGARRSPIYLAEAVRNPSSRLPEDFLMVEAVTADRKTVRGIRLNEDTFTIQILEQSGKIRSFRKRNLAALRKLRNETPMPSFAAALSPAELQDLVAYLASLRGAS
;
A
#
# COMPACT_ATOMS: atom_id res chain seq x y z
N MET A 1 -36.04 -50.02 -47.52
CA MET A 1 -35.43 -50.05 -46.18
C MET A 1 -34.88 -48.68 -45.88
N ALA A 2 -35.62 -47.91 -45.07
CA ALA A 2 -35.24 -46.53 -44.71
C ALA A 2 -34.52 -46.59 -43.33
N GLY A 3 -33.25 -46.22 -43.33
CA GLY A 3 -32.45 -46.16 -42.14
C GLY A 3 -32.74 -44.88 -41.35
N ALA A 4 -33.28 -45.01 -40.15
CA ALA A 4 -33.49 -43.89 -39.24
C ALA A 4 -32.17 -43.39 -38.65
N ALA A 5 -31.79 -42.13 -38.93
CA ALA A 5 -30.65 -41.46 -38.34
C ALA A 5 -30.96 -41.17 -36.85
N ARG A 6 -30.10 -41.63 -35.94
CA ARG A 6 -30.09 -41.30 -34.51
C ARG A 6 -29.76 -39.83 -34.32
N PRO A 7 -30.48 -39.08 -33.49
CA PRO A 7 -30.08 -37.72 -33.10
C PRO A 7 -28.81 -37.76 -32.27
N GLN A 8 -27.78 -37.02 -32.71
CA GLN A 8 -26.55 -36.81 -31.94
C GLN A 8 -26.86 -35.79 -30.81
N SER A 9 -26.72 -36.23 -29.59
CA SER A 9 -26.77 -35.36 -28.42
C SER A 9 -25.59 -34.40 -28.43
N SER A 10 -25.87 -33.10 -28.57
CA SER A 10 -24.85 -32.05 -28.40
C SER A 10 -24.25 -32.12 -27.00
N PRO A 11 -22.93 -31.94 -26.84
CA PRO A 11 -22.32 -31.86 -25.52
C PRO A 11 -22.88 -30.65 -24.75
N ALA A 12 -23.30 -30.90 -23.51
CA ALA A 12 -23.76 -29.87 -22.61
C ALA A 12 -22.66 -28.82 -22.43
N GLN A 13 -22.96 -27.58 -22.78
CA GLN A 13 -22.07 -26.46 -22.49
C GLN A 13 -21.90 -26.34 -20.97
N PRO A 14 -20.66 -26.13 -20.47
CA PRO A 14 -20.45 -25.92 -19.04
C PRO A 14 -21.24 -24.68 -18.61
N THR A 15 -22.13 -24.88 -17.65
CA THR A 15 -22.89 -23.80 -17.03
C THR A 15 -21.89 -22.83 -16.39
N GLN A 16 -21.68 -21.67 -16.99
CA GLN A 16 -20.86 -20.62 -16.38
C GLN A 16 -21.57 -20.18 -15.11
N VAL A 17 -21.09 -20.65 -13.98
CA VAL A 17 -21.56 -20.19 -12.67
C VAL A 17 -21.11 -18.74 -12.53
N MET A 18 -22.06 -17.80 -12.49
CA MET A 18 -21.76 -16.39 -12.27
C MET A 18 -21.10 -16.23 -10.90
N PRO A 19 -19.98 -15.45 -10.83
CA PRO A 19 -19.32 -15.22 -9.55
C PRO A 19 -20.24 -14.52 -8.55
N ASP A 20 -20.20 -14.96 -7.30
CA ASP A 20 -20.93 -14.37 -6.19
C ASP A 20 -20.09 -13.25 -5.55
N LEU A 21 -20.46 -11.99 -5.81
CA LEU A 21 -19.77 -10.81 -5.29
C LEU A 21 -19.84 -10.71 -3.75
N LEU A 22 -20.92 -11.18 -3.12
CA LEU A 22 -21.04 -11.14 -1.66
C LEU A 22 -20.13 -12.18 -1.00
N ALA A 23 -20.05 -13.38 -1.59
CA ALA A 23 -19.08 -14.38 -1.16
C ALA A 23 -17.66 -13.91 -1.36
N GLY A 24 -17.36 -13.32 -2.53
CA GLY A 24 -16.06 -12.72 -2.83
C GLY A 24 -15.66 -11.62 -1.84
N ARG A 25 -16.58 -10.73 -1.49
CA ARG A 25 -16.38 -9.70 -0.49
C ARG A 25 -16.03 -10.29 0.89
N LYS A 26 -16.77 -11.27 1.37
CA LYS A 26 -16.52 -11.91 2.67
C LYS A 26 -15.13 -12.56 2.72
N ILE A 27 -14.72 -13.24 1.65
CA ILE A 27 -13.40 -13.85 1.53
C ILE A 27 -12.33 -12.76 1.53
N PHE A 28 -12.52 -11.71 0.74
CA PHE A 28 -11.60 -10.57 0.65
C PHE A 28 -11.40 -9.89 2.01
N GLU A 29 -12.47 -9.52 2.69
CA GLU A 29 -12.42 -8.89 4.02
C GLU A 29 -11.66 -9.74 5.04
N ARG A 30 -11.84 -11.06 4.97
CA ARG A 30 -11.25 -12.01 5.92
C ARG A 30 -9.78 -12.30 5.67
N HIS A 31 -9.36 -12.41 4.40
CA HIS A 31 -8.03 -12.92 4.03
C HIS A 31 -7.14 -11.88 3.35
N CYS A 32 -7.71 -10.91 2.67
CA CYS A 32 -6.99 -9.92 1.86
C CYS A 32 -7.01 -8.53 2.52
N GLY A 33 -8.07 -8.23 3.28
CA GLY A 33 -8.33 -6.91 3.88
C GLY A 33 -7.24 -6.42 4.82
N LEU A 34 -6.51 -7.33 5.50
CA LEU A 34 -5.40 -6.95 6.38
C LEU A 34 -4.28 -6.20 5.62
N CYS A 35 -4.00 -6.61 4.39
CA CYS A 35 -2.97 -6.00 3.56
C CYS A 35 -3.54 -4.93 2.63
N HIS A 36 -4.69 -5.21 1.98
CA HIS A 36 -5.25 -4.34 0.95
C HIS A 36 -6.28 -3.33 1.46
N GLY A 37 -6.60 -3.32 2.77
CA GLY A 37 -7.70 -2.56 3.35
C GLY A 37 -9.05 -3.24 3.10
N LEU A 38 -10.01 -3.09 4.03
CA LEU A 38 -11.33 -3.75 3.94
C LEU A 38 -12.13 -3.30 2.71
N ASP A 39 -11.86 -2.10 2.22
CA ASP A 39 -12.45 -1.49 1.04
C ASP A 39 -11.53 -1.54 -0.20
N GLY A 40 -10.43 -2.28 -0.13
CA GLY A 40 -9.46 -2.42 -1.20
C GLY A 40 -8.61 -1.19 -1.48
N ARG A 41 -8.66 -0.14 -0.64
CA ARG A 41 -7.96 1.14 -0.88
C ARG A 41 -6.47 1.13 -0.48
N GLY A 42 -5.94 -0.03 -0.18
CA GLY A 42 -4.55 -0.18 0.18
C GLY A 42 -4.32 -0.14 1.70
N GLY A 43 -3.17 -0.63 2.07
CA GLY A 43 -2.65 -0.70 3.44
C GLY A 43 -1.17 -1.07 3.34
N ARG A 44 -0.77 -2.24 3.77
CA ARG A 44 0.55 -2.84 3.47
C ARG A 44 0.64 -3.22 1.99
N GLY A 45 -0.43 -3.80 1.45
CA GLY A 45 -0.57 -4.10 0.03
C GLY A 45 -1.06 -2.90 -0.80
N PRO A 46 -0.98 -2.99 -2.13
CA PRO A 46 -1.39 -1.92 -3.02
C PRO A 46 -2.90 -1.65 -2.97
N ASN A 47 -3.28 -0.46 -3.45
CA ASN A 47 -4.66 -0.08 -3.69
C ASN A 47 -5.23 -0.89 -4.87
N LEU A 48 -6.29 -1.68 -4.60
CA LEU A 48 -7.02 -2.47 -5.59
C LEU A 48 -8.31 -1.78 -6.07
N ASN A 49 -8.71 -0.69 -5.43
CA ASN A 49 -9.86 0.13 -5.84
C ASN A 49 -9.44 1.07 -6.98
N ARG A 50 -9.20 0.50 -8.15
CA ARG A 50 -8.71 1.17 -9.35
C ARG A 50 -9.35 0.54 -10.59
N SER A 51 -9.55 1.36 -11.63
CA SER A 51 -10.10 0.89 -12.92
C SER A 51 -9.20 -0.14 -13.60
N GLU A 52 -7.88 0.00 -13.42
CA GLU A 52 -6.87 -0.89 -13.98
C GLU A 52 -5.91 -1.38 -12.90
N LEU A 53 -5.58 -2.65 -12.95
CA LEU A 53 -4.57 -3.30 -12.12
C LEU A 53 -3.40 -3.70 -13.01
N GLU A 54 -2.29 -2.96 -12.93
CA GLU A 54 -1.12 -3.11 -13.82
C GLU A 54 -0.59 -4.55 -13.89
N ARG A 55 -0.49 -5.23 -12.75
CA ARG A 55 -0.02 -6.64 -12.69
C ARG A 55 -1.13 -7.66 -13.03
N ALA A 56 -2.39 -7.22 -13.17
CA ALA A 56 -3.53 -8.07 -13.46
C ALA A 56 -4.42 -7.40 -14.53
N PRO A 57 -3.96 -7.29 -15.78
CA PRO A 57 -4.71 -6.60 -16.84
C PRO A 57 -6.05 -7.26 -17.15
N ASP A 58 -6.15 -8.57 -16.97
CA ASP A 58 -7.36 -9.36 -17.19
C ASP A 58 -7.71 -10.27 -16.01
N ASP A 59 -8.87 -10.94 -16.09
CA ASP A 59 -9.37 -11.79 -15.02
C ASP A 59 -8.52 -13.06 -14.83
N ALA A 60 -7.89 -13.57 -15.88
CA ALA A 60 -7.03 -14.75 -15.79
C ALA A 60 -5.76 -14.41 -15.00
N ALA A 61 -5.11 -13.29 -15.32
CA ALA A 61 -3.94 -12.79 -14.60
C ALA A 61 -4.28 -12.50 -13.12
N LEU A 62 -5.46 -11.91 -12.85
CA LEU A 62 -5.89 -11.66 -11.47
C LEU A 62 -6.09 -12.93 -10.67
N LYS A 63 -6.74 -13.95 -11.25
CA LYS A 63 -6.92 -15.25 -10.62
C LYS A 63 -5.59 -15.93 -10.34
N THR A 64 -4.69 -15.94 -11.32
CA THR A 64 -3.33 -16.49 -11.17
C THR A 64 -2.59 -15.81 -10.00
N ILE A 65 -2.63 -14.47 -9.92
CA ILE A 65 -1.99 -13.73 -8.81
C ILE A 65 -2.62 -14.09 -7.46
N ILE A 66 -3.93 -14.26 -7.37
CA ILE A 66 -4.58 -14.69 -6.13
C ILE A 66 -4.11 -16.09 -5.72
N GLU A 67 -4.02 -17.02 -6.66
CA GLU A 67 -3.63 -18.40 -6.42
C GLU A 67 -2.15 -18.54 -6.05
N THR A 68 -1.27 -17.90 -6.81
CA THR A 68 0.19 -18.10 -6.70
C THR A 68 0.91 -17.05 -5.84
N GLY A 69 0.23 -15.94 -5.51
CA GLY A 69 0.84 -14.81 -4.83
C GLY A 69 1.85 -14.05 -5.68
N ILE A 70 2.59 -13.17 -5.03
CA ILE A 70 3.75 -12.44 -5.57
C ILE A 70 4.84 -12.48 -4.48
N PRO A 71 5.68 -13.51 -4.45
CA PRO A 71 6.71 -13.63 -3.42
C PRO A 71 7.75 -12.50 -3.51
N PRO A 72 8.26 -11.98 -2.39
CA PRO A 72 7.86 -12.27 -1.00
C PRO A 72 6.70 -11.39 -0.50
N GLU A 73 6.12 -10.51 -1.32
CA GLU A 73 5.24 -9.40 -0.91
C GLU A 73 3.79 -9.85 -0.67
N MET A 74 3.29 -10.77 -1.49
CA MET A 74 1.93 -11.28 -1.40
C MET A 74 1.96 -12.81 -1.31
N PRO A 75 1.41 -13.41 -0.22
CA PRO A 75 1.34 -14.86 -0.10
C PRO A 75 0.34 -15.45 -1.09
N GLU A 76 0.56 -16.71 -1.46
CA GLU A 76 -0.39 -17.51 -2.23
C GLU A 76 -1.65 -17.85 -1.42
N ALA A 77 -2.79 -17.97 -2.10
CA ALA A 77 -4.06 -18.33 -1.48
C ALA A 77 -4.44 -19.80 -1.75
N TRP A 78 -3.52 -20.73 -1.52
CA TRP A 78 -3.65 -22.19 -1.76
C TRP A 78 -4.87 -22.84 -1.08
N PHE A 79 -5.45 -22.19 -0.07
CA PHE A 79 -6.60 -22.67 0.68
C PHE A 79 -7.95 -22.31 0.05
N LEU A 80 -7.98 -21.51 -1.01
CA LEU A 80 -9.19 -21.12 -1.73
C LEU A 80 -9.51 -22.14 -2.82
N SER A 81 -10.79 -22.48 -2.97
CA SER A 81 -11.26 -23.24 -4.12
C SER A 81 -11.26 -22.37 -5.38
N GLU A 82 -11.26 -22.98 -6.56
CA GLU A 82 -11.37 -22.28 -7.85
C GLU A 82 -12.60 -21.33 -7.89
N LYS A 83 -13.73 -21.77 -7.31
CA LYS A 83 -14.93 -20.94 -7.15
C LYS A 83 -14.67 -19.73 -6.25
N ASP A 84 -13.96 -19.90 -5.15
CA ASP A 84 -13.66 -18.81 -4.22
C ASP A 84 -12.70 -17.82 -4.85
N VAL A 85 -11.68 -18.28 -5.59
CA VAL A 85 -10.80 -17.44 -6.38
C VAL A 85 -11.58 -16.63 -7.42
N ALA A 86 -12.53 -17.25 -8.14
CA ALA A 86 -13.38 -16.55 -9.09
C ALA A 86 -14.25 -15.47 -8.41
N ASN A 87 -14.83 -15.79 -7.24
CA ASN A 87 -15.63 -14.85 -6.47
C ASN A 87 -14.81 -13.66 -5.98
N VAL A 88 -13.62 -13.92 -5.42
CA VAL A 88 -12.70 -12.85 -4.97
C VAL A 88 -12.23 -11.99 -6.13
N ALA A 89 -11.83 -12.59 -7.25
CA ALA A 89 -11.41 -11.85 -8.44
C ALA A 89 -12.53 -10.94 -8.95
N ALA A 90 -13.76 -11.43 -9.04
CA ALA A 90 -14.92 -10.63 -9.43
C ALA A 90 -15.19 -9.49 -8.45
N PHE A 91 -15.07 -9.73 -7.13
CA PHE A 91 -15.19 -8.67 -6.13
C PHE A 91 -14.11 -7.61 -6.30
N VAL A 92 -12.83 -8.00 -6.45
CA VAL A 92 -11.72 -7.06 -6.69
C VAL A 92 -11.98 -6.22 -7.95
N ARG A 93 -12.42 -6.85 -9.05
CA ARG A 93 -12.82 -6.09 -10.27
C ARG A 93 -14.00 -5.14 -10.03
N SER A 94 -14.90 -5.47 -9.12
CA SER A 94 -16.01 -4.57 -8.78
C SER A 94 -15.55 -3.32 -8.03
N LEU A 95 -14.46 -3.40 -7.25
CA LEU A 95 -13.87 -2.24 -6.58
C LEU A 95 -13.43 -1.16 -7.58
N GLY A 96 -12.83 -1.57 -8.70
CA GLY A 96 -12.34 -0.65 -9.73
C GLY A 96 -13.43 -0.04 -10.62
N LYS A 97 -14.68 -0.56 -10.55
CA LYS A 97 -15.83 -0.03 -11.31
C LYS A 97 -16.52 1.15 -10.62
N VAL A 98 -16.16 1.44 -9.37
CA VAL A 98 -16.61 2.67 -8.72
C VAL A 98 -15.99 3.83 -9.51
N THR A 99 -16.81 4.65 -10.14
CA THR A 99 -16.40 5.86 -10.83
C THR A 99 -15.56 6.68 -9.86
N ILE A 100 -14.26 6.73 -10.09
CA ILE A 100 -13.40 7.63 -9.34
C ILE A 100 -13.77 9.01 -9.87
N GLU A 101 -14.57 9.75 -9.12
CA GLU A 101 -14.74 11.17 -9.41
C GLU A 101 -13.35 11.80 -9.53
N PRO A 102 -13.14 12.70 -10.50
CA PRO A 102 -11.89 13.41 -10.61
C PRO A 102 -11.53 13.96 -9.24
N LEU A 103 -10.31 13.65 -8.77
CA LEU A 103 -9.87 14.17 -7.47
C LEU A 103 -9.99 15.67 -7.52
N PRO A 104 -10.74 16.29 -6.58
CA PRO A 104 -10.71 17.72 -6.47
C PRO A 104 -9.29 18.13 -6.10
N GLY A 105 -8.72 19.07 -6.86
CA GLY A 105 -7.38 19.60 -6.62
C GLY A 105 -6.57 19.73 -7.90
N ASP A 106 -5.62 20.63 -7.87
CA ASP A 106 -4.71 20.95 -8.96
C ASP A 106 -3.34 20.32 -8.70
N VAL A 107 -2.93 19.41 -9.58
CA VAL A 107 -1.68 18.66 -9.45
C VAL A 107 -0.46 19.60 -9.43
N ALA A 108 -0.44 20.64 -10.26
CA ALA A 108 0.69 21.56 -10.33
C ALA A 108 0.78 22.47 -9.08
N ARG A 109 -0.37 22.85 -8.49
CA ARG A 109 -0.37 23.52 -7.18
C ARG A 109 0.09 22.57 -6.09
N GLY A 110 -0.37 21.33 -6.10
CA GLY A 110 0.06 20.30 -5.15
C GLY A 110 1.57 20.05 -5.17
N GLU A 111 2.18 20.02 -6.35
CA GLU A 111 3.64 19.92 -6.50
C GLU A 111 4.36 21.11 -5.85
N ARG A 112 3.87 22.33 -6.08
CA ARG A 112 4.45 23.52 -5.42
C ARG A 112 4.29 23.48 -3.90
N ILE A 113 3.15 23.01 -3.39
CA ILE A 113 2.91 22.82 -1.96
C ILE A 113 3.90 21.78 -1.41
N PHE A 114 4.10 20.65 -2.10
CA PHE A 114 5.06 19.64 -1.71
C PHE A 114 6.48 20.22 -1.57
N ALA A 115 6.91 21.01 -2.54
CA ALA A 115 8.22 21.66 -2.54
C ALA A 115 8.34 22.72 -1.42
N SER A 116 7.34 23.60 -1.29
CA SER A 116 7.39 24.72 -0.34
C SER A 116 7.17 24.31 1.13
N SER A 117 6.45 23.19 1.37
CA SER A 117 6.21 22.67 2.72
C SER A 117 7.36 21.79 3.25
N GLY A 118 8.47 21.66 2.52
CA GLY A 118 9.66 20.94 2.97
C GLY A 118 9.52 19.41 2.94
N CYS A 119 8.54 18.86 2.22
CA CYS A 119 8.32 17.42 2.14
C CYS A 119 9.52 16.65 1.57
N SER A 120 10.24 17.24 0.59
CA SER A 120 11.47 16.69 -0.01
C SER A 120 12.63 16.60 0.98
N GLY A 121 12.56 17.30 2.13
CA GLY A 121 13.54 17.16 3.21
C GLY A 121 13.53 15.77 3.88
N CYS A 122 12.46 15.01 3.69
CA CYS A 122 12.32 13.65 4.22
C CYS A 122 11.98 12.63 3.13
N HIS A 123 11.23 12.99 2.10
CA HIS A 123 10.71 12.09 1.08
C HIS A 123 11.46 12.21 -0.24
N ILE A 124 11.58 11.09 -0.96
CA ILE A 124 12.11 11.04 -2.33
C ILE A 124 10.93 11.00 -3.31
N VAL A 125 11.00 11.83 -4.36
CA VAL A 125 10.13 11.78 -5.53
C VAL A 125 11.01 11.90 -6.78
N GLY A 126 10.90 10.95 -7.72
CA GLY A 126 11.68 10.98 -8.96
C GLY A 126 13.19 10.97 -8.73
N GLY A 127 13.68 10.33 -7.67
CA GLY A 127 15.09 10.27 -7.30
C GLY A 127 15.62 11.54 -6.61
N GLN A 128 14.78 12.54 -6.34
CA GLN A 128 15.15 13.77 -5.65
C GLN A 128 14.56 13.82 -4.24
N GLY A 129 15.34 14.33 -3.28
CA GLY A 129 14.93 14.45 -1.88
C GLY A 129 15.78 13.62 -0.94
N SER A 130 15.33 13.48 0.31
CA SER A 130 16.01 12.70 1.36
C SER A 130 15.24 11.40 1.63
N GLY A 131 15.96 10.31 1.89
CA GLY A 131 15.40 9.00 2.20
C GLY A 131 15.06 8.78 3.68
N PHE A 132 14.85 9.83 4.46
CA PHE A 132 14.46 9.69 5.87
C PHE A 132 12.99 9.29 6.02
N GLY A 133 12.11 9.67 5.10
CA GLY A 133 10.73 9.19 4.98
C GLY A 133 10.58 8.18 3.86
N PRO A 134 9.38 7.57 3.73
CA PRO A 134 9.07 6.68 2.60
C PRO A 134 9.29 7.34 1.25
N GLU A 135 9.74 6.57 0.27
CA GLU A 135 9.75 7.01 -1.12
C GLU A 135 8.33 7.14 -1.66
N LEU A 136 8.08 8.24 -2.38
CA LEU A 136 6.76 8.62 -2.85
C LEU A 136 6.60 8.60 -4.37
N SER A 137 7.65 8.24 -5.14
CA SER A 137 7.63 8.27 -6.61
C SER A 137 6.48 7.47 -7.24
N ASP A 138 5.99 6.44 -6.56
CA ASP A 138 4.88 5.58 -7.00
C ASP A 138 3.72 5.52 -6.00
N VAL A 139 3.68 6.45 -5.05
CA VAL A 139 2.72 6.40 -3.93
C VAL A 139 1.27 6.43 -4.40
N GLY A 140 0.97 7.14 -5.48
CA GLY A 140 -0.36 7.20 -6.10
C GLY A 140 -0.80 5.88 -6.74
N ALA A 141 0.15 5.00 -7.10
CA ALA A 141 -0.13 3.64 -7.51
C ALA A 141 -0.47 2.74 -6.32
N ARG A 142 0.12 2.99 -5.15
CA ARG A 142 0.04 2.12 -3.98
C ARG A 142 -0.99 2.54 -2.94
N ARG A 143 -1.40 3.81 -2.90
CA ARG A 143 -2.25 4.37 -1.84
C ARG A 143 -3.43 5.14 -2.41
N SER A 144 -4.58 5.06 -1.76
CA SER A 144 -5.77 5.84 -2.12
C SER A 144 -5.63 7.30 -1.70
N PRO A 145 -6.33 8.24 -2.37
CA PRO A 145 -6.36 9.65 -1.98
C PRO A 145 -6.79 9.88 -0.52
N ILE A 146 -7.76 9.09 -0.04
CA ILE A 146 -8.21 9.15 1.36
C ILE A 146 -7.08 8.76 2.32
N TYR A 147 -6.33 7.70 1.99
CA TYR A 147 -5.16 7.32 2.78
C TYR A 147 -4.10 8.41 2.79
N LEU A 148 -3.81 9.01 1.62
CA LEU A 148 -2.83 10.09 1.49
C LEU A 148 -3.23 11.33 2.29
N ALA A 149 -4.52 11.73 2.22
CA ALA A 149 -5.04 12.83 3.00
C ALA A 149 -4.90 12.60 4.52
N GLU A 150 -5.22 11.40 4.98
CA GLU A 150 -5.09 11.04 6.40
C GLU A 150 -3.62 10.98 6.84
N ALA A 151 -2.73 10.42 6.03
CA ALA A 151 -1.30 10.37 6.33
C ALA A 151 -0.65 11.76 6.45
N VAL A 152 -1.14 12.75 5.69
CA VAL A 152 -0.68 14.14 5.78
C VAL A 152 -1.25 14.84 7.01
N ARG A 153 -2.53 14.61 7.35
CA ARG A 153 -3.20 15.22 8.50
C ARG A 153 -2.76 14.63 9.83
N ASN A 154 -2.67 13.30 9.87
CA ASN A 154 -2.46 12.53 11.08
C ASN A 154 -1.42 11.42 10.84
N PRO A 155 -0.15 11.79 10.65
CA PRO A 155 0.89 10.86 10.24
C PRO A 155 1.17 9.74 11.26
N SER A 156 0.82 9.93 12.54
CA SER A 156 0.96 8.90 13.58
C SER A 156 -0.12 7.82 13.54
N SER A 157 -1.24 8.06 12.85
CA SER A 157 -2.37 7.11 12.81
C SER A 157 -2.07 5.83 12.02
N ARG A 158 -1.12 5.88 11.09
CA ARG A 158 -0.80 4.76 10.17
C ARG A 158 0.69 4.71 9.87
N LEU A 159 1.48 4.32 10.86
CA LEU A 159 2.94 4.18 10.70
C LEU A 159 3.27 2.84 10.01
N PRO A 160 3.99 2.86 8.88
CA PRO A 160 4.54 1.65 8.30
C PRO A 160 5.56 1.01 9.26
N GLU A 161 5.56 -0.32 9.38
CA GLU A 161 6.47 -1.04 10.30
C GLU A 161 7.94 -0.77 10.00
N ASP A 162 8.28 -0.52 8.73
CA ASP A 162 9.64 -0.21 8.28
C ASP A 162 10.13 1.16 8.75
N PHE A 163 9.21 2.04 9.18
CA PHE A 163 9.53 3.39 9.68
C PHE A 163 9.37 3.52 11.20
N LEU A 164 9.65 2.43 11.93
CA LEU A 164 9.60 2.43 13.39
C LEU A 164 10.69 3.35 13.95
N MET A 165 10.26 4.39 14.66
CA MET A 165 11.16 5.23 15.44
C MET A 165 11.70 4.48 16.66
N VAL A 166 12.99 4.68 16.91
CA VAL A 166 13.68 4.13 18.08
C VAL A 166 14.54 5.20 18.75
N GLU A 167 14.75 5.00 20.03
CA GLU A 167 15.66 5.79 20.85
C GLU A 167 16.67 4.86 21.52
N ALA A 168 17.95 5.05 21.26
CA ALA A 168 19.04 4.33 21.87
C ALA A 168 19.84 5.27 22.78
N VAL A 169 20.07 4.83 24.03
CA VAL A 169 20.93 5.54 24.98
C VAL A 169 22.23 4.74 25.11
N THR A 170 23.35 5.39 24.79
CA THR A 170 24.68 4.79 24.88
C THR A 170 25.16 4.74 26.31
N ALA A 171 26.23 3.99 26.60
CA ALA A 171 26.80 3.89 27.94
C ALA A 171 27.31 5.24 28.52
N ASP A 172 27.77 6.15 27.60
CA ASP A 172 28.15 7.53 27.93
C ASP A 172 26.95 8.50 27.95
N ARG A 173 25.71 7.96 28.04
CA ARG A 173 24.44 8.66 28.19
C ARG A 173 24.08 9.58 27.02
N LYS A 174 24.67 9.40 25.84
CA LYS A 174 24.23 10.08 24.63
C LYS A 174 22.98 9.40 24.07
N THR A 175 22.01 10.21 23.69
CA THR A 175 20.77 9.72 23.07
C THR A 175 20.87 9.82 21.57
N VAL A 176 20.55 8.72 20.87
CA VAL A 176 20.44 8.65 19.41
C VAL A 176 19.00 8.28 19.08
N ARG A 177 18.31 9.13 18.31
CA ARG A 177 16.95 8.88 17.82
C ARG A 177 16.96 8.80 16.30
N GLY A 178 16.15 7.90 15.76
CA GLY A 178 16.02 7.74 14.33
C GLY A 178 15.13 6.57 13.96
N ILE A 179 15.11 6.26 12.68
CA ILE A 179 14.35 5.15 12.11
C ILE A 179 15.20 3.88 12.25
N ARG A 180 14.59 2.80 12.70
CA ARG A 180 15.20 1.48 12.71
C ARG A 180 15.34 0.97 11.27
N LEU A 181 16.55 0.87 10.76
CA LEU A 181 16.83 0.25 9.46
C LEU A 181 16.89 -1.26 9.55
N ASN A 182 17.61 -1.77 10.55
CA ASN A 182 17.79 -3.20 10.76
C ASN A 182 17.91 -3.50 12.26
N GLU A 183 17.44 -4.67 12.65
CA GLU A 183 17.52 -5.11 14.05
C GLU A 183 17.51 -6.64 14.10
N ASP A 184 18.52 -7.20 14.77
CA ASP A 184 18.55 -8.61 15.14
C ASP A 184 18.63 -8.76 16.69
N THR A 185 18.90 -9.97 17.17
CA THR A 185 19.03 -10.24 18.61
C THR A 185 20.15 -9.43 19.26
N PHE A 186 21.24 -9.14 18.54
CA PHE A 186 22.48 -8.60 19.08
C PHE A 186 22.75 -7.16 18.68
N THR A 187 22.23 -6.72 17.53
CA THR A 187 22.55 -5.42 16.93
C THR A 187 21.31 -4.64 16.53
N ILE A 188 21.49 -3.33 16.34
CA ILE A 188 20.50 -2.44 15.76
C ILE A 188 21.21 -1.38 14.92
N GLN A 189 20.60 -1.05 13.76
CA GLN A 189 21.00 0.08 12.91
C GLN A 189 19.91 1.14 12.92
N ILE A 190 20.32 2.36 13.15
CA ILE A 190 19.44 3.53 13.28
C ILE A 190 19.86 4.57 12.25
N LEU A 191 18.90 5.03 11.44
CA LEU A 191 19.05 6.16 10.53
C LEU A 191 18.64 7.43 11.28
N GLU A 192 19.59 8.32 11.54
CA GLU A 192 19.33 9.66 12.08
C GLU A 192 18.74 10.56 10.99
N GLN A 193 18.00 11.60 11.37
CA GLN A 193 17.45 12.59 10.43
C GLN A 193 18.54 13.29 9.58
N SER A 194 19.76 13.36 10.08
CA SER A 194 20.92 13.85 9.34
C SER A 194 21.37 12.96 8.18
N GLY A 195 20.74 11.81 7.98
CA GLY A 195 21.16 10.77 7.02
C GLY A 195 22.26 9.85 7.54
N LYS A 196 22.74 10.07 8.78
CA LYS A 196 23.79 9.24 9.37
C LYS A 196 23.24 7.93 9.87
N ILE A 197 23.87 6.80 9.46
CA ILE A 197 23.55 5.49 9.96
C ILE A 197 24.45 5.19 11.16
N ARG A 198 23.81 4.81 12.28
CA ARG A 198 24.48 4.35 13.50
C ARG A 198 24.21 2.88 13.72
N SER A 199 25.27 2.12 13.94
CA SER A 199 25.20 0.70 14.30
C SER A 199 25.61 0.49 15.75
N PHE A 200 24.78 -0.22 16.51
CA PHE A 200 25.05 -0.50 17.93
C PHE A 200 24.96 -2.00 18.21
N ARG A 201 25.84 -2.49 19.09
CA ARG A 201 25.61 -3.75 19.77
C ARG A 201 24.68 -3.48 20.96
N LYS A 202 23.54 -4.16 21.02
CA LYS A 202 22.51 -3.91 22.05
C LYS A 202 23.06 -4.01 23.48
N ARG A 203 23.99 -4.93 23.71
CA ARG A 203 24.65 -5.08 25.02
C ARG A 203 25.45 -3.86 25.48
N ASN A 204 25.83 -2.97 24.57
CA ASN A 204 26.59 -1.74 24.86
C ASN A 204 25.67 -0.51 25.00
N LEU A 205 24.36 -0.68 24.92
CA LEU A 205 23.38 0.36 25.16
C LEU A 205 22.92 0.36 26.60
N ALA A 206 22.79 1.53 27.22
CA ALA A 206 22.17 1.69 28.53
C ALA A 206 20.64 1.51 28.41
N ALA A 207 20.03 1.90 27.28
CA ALA A 207 18.62 1.68 26.99
C ALA A 207 18.35 1.64 25.48
N LEU A 208 17.30 0.91 25.08
CA LEU A 208 16.75 0.90 23.73
C LEU A 208 15.22 0.91 23.83
N ARG A 209 14.58 1.94 23.28
CA ARG A 209 13.13 2.10 23.28
C ARG A 209 12.58 2.12 21.87
N LYS A 210 11.49 1.40 21.63
CA LYS A 210 10.71 1.42 20.39
C LYS A 210 9.53 2.37 20.55
N LEU A 211 9.52 3.42 19.74
CA LEU A 211 8.55 4.52 19.82
C LEU A 211 7.41 4.29 18.82
N ARG A 212 6.55 3.31 19.12
CA ARG A 212 5.58 2.75 18.18
C ARG A 212 4.53 3.74 17.65
N ASN A 213 4.26 4.82 18.39
CA ASN A 213 3.25 5.82 18.04
C ASN A 213 3.86 7.18 17.72
N GLU A 214 5.19 7.22 17.52
CA GLU A 214 5.90 8.45 17.19
C GLU A 214 6.38 8.42 15.73
N THR A 215 6.26 9.57 15.08
CA THR A 215 6.74 9.79 13.73
C THR A 215 7.50 11.11 13.65
N PRO A 216 8.59 11.20 12.86
CA PRO A 216 9.25 12.46 12.57
C PRO A 216 8.45 13.35 11.60
N MET A 217 7.46 12.79 10.89
CA MET A 217 6.60 13.55 10.00
C MET A 217 5.66 14.44 10.81
N PRO A 218 5.71 15.76 10.64
CA PRO A 218 4.79 16.67 11.32
C PRO A 218 3.36 16.51 10.79
N SER A 219 2.37 16.86 11.61
CA SER A 219 1.00 17.00 11.13
C SER A 219 0.86 18.31 10.35
N PHE A 220 0.26 18.23 9.17
CA PHE A 220 -0.06 19.38 8.34
C PHE A 220 -1.54 19.81 8.47
N ALA A 221 -2.27 19.23 9.42
CA ALA A 221 -3.70 19.52 9.61
C ALA A 221 -4.01 21.01 9.86
N ALA A 222 -3.12 21.74 10.54
CA ALA A 222 -3.26 23.17 10.80
C ALA A 222 -2.47 24.05 9.83
N ALA A 223 -1.52 23.48 9.09
CA ALA A 223 -0.63 24.22 8.20
C ALA A 223 -1.19 24.36 6.78
N LEU A 224 -2.06 23.45 6.36
CA LEU A 224 -2.67 23.45 5.03
C LEU A 224 -4.18 23.71 5.15
N SER A 225 -4.68 24.61 4.34
CA SER A 225 -6.13 24.77 4.15
C SER A 225 -6.72 23.50 3.48
N PRO A 226 -8.04 23.28 3.57
CA PRO A 226 -8.68 22.16 2.89
C PRO A 226 -8.40 22.09 1.37
N ALA A 227 -8.33 23.26 0.70
CA ALA A 227 -8.02 23.32 -0.74
C ALA A 227 -6.56 22.94 -1.03
N GLU A 228 -5.61 23.44 -0.25
CA GLU A 228 -4.19 23.09 -0.38
C GLU A 228 -3.93 21.60 -0.11
N LEU A 229 -4.64 21.03 0.87
CA LEU A 229 -4.58 19.59 1.11
C LEU A 229 -5.12 18.77 -0.07
N GLN A 230 -6.23 19.23 -0.70
CA GLN A 230 -6.77 18.58 -1.90
C GLN A 230 -5.76 18.64 -3.05
N ASP A 231 -5.14 19.79 -3.29
CA ASP A 231 -4.11 19.96 -4.30
C ASP A 231 -2.90 19.05 -4.05
N LEU A 232 -2.40 19.01 -2.80
CA LEU A 232 -1.30 18.12 -2.41
C LEU A 232 -1.65 16.65 -2.62
N VAL A 233 -2.86 16.24 -2.24
CA VAL A 233 -3.34 14.87 -2.43
C VAL A 233 -3.47 14.52 -3.91
N ALA A 234 -3.95 15.47 -4.74
CA ALA A 234 -4.02 15.27 -6.19
C ALA A 234 -2.61 15.05 -6.79
N TYR A 235 -1.62 15.84 -6.36
CA TYR A 235 -0.22 15.63 -6.75
C TYR A 235 0.30 14.26 -6.31
N LEU A 236 0.19 13.91 -5.03
CA LEU A 236 0.66 12.61 -4.52
C LEU A 236 -0.03 11.44 -5.22
N ALA A 237 -1.32 11.55 -5.52
CA ALA A 237 -2.07 10.52 -6.23
C ALA A 237 -1.67 10.39 -7.71
N SER A 238 -1.08 11.45 -8.30
CA SER A 238 -0.56 11.43 -9.66
C SER A 238 0.79 10.73 -9.78
N LEU A 239 1.53 10.56 -8.67
CA LEU A 239 2.84 9.90 -8.63
C LEU A 239 2.66 8.39 -8.76
N ARG A 240 2.92 7.84 -9.94
CA ARG A 240 2.65 6.42 -10.26
C ARG A 240 3.90 5.62 -10.62
N GLY A 241 5.10 6.19 -10.43
CA GLY A 241 6.35 5.62 -10.89
C GLY A 241 6.64 6.00 -12.36
N ALA A 242 7.85 5.75 -12.79
CA ALA A 242 8.17 5.80 -14.22
C ALA A 242 7.55 4.58 -14.92
N SER A 243 6.88 4.82 -16.04
CA SER A 243 6.37 3.79 -16.97
C SER A 243 7.53 3.04 -17.60
#